data_9062de78f66bd5aa17334d6c7d1ce8ca
#
_entry.id   9062de78f66bd5aa17334d6c7d1ce8ca
#
_cell.length_a   1.000
_cell.length_b   1.000
_cell.length_c   1.000
_cell.angle_alpha   90.00
_cell.angle_beta   90.00
_cell.angle_gamma   90.00
#
_symmetry.space_group_name_H-M   'P 1'
#
loop_
_entity.id
_entity.type
_entity.pdbx_description
1 polymer ?
#
loop_
_entity_poly.entity_id
_entity_poly.type
_entity_poly.pdbx_seq_one_letter_code
_entity_poly.pdbx_strand_id
1 'polypeptide(L)'
;LSLEQNNSTSKTEEIRCIGCGAVLQSTDEHEPGYLPASALQKILSGETENIYCQRCFRLRHYNEIMPVQTDNDDFLKLLSTIGNTNHALVVNVVDLFDFDGSVIPSLPRFIGDNKFILVGNKIDLFPKNTNQRKVKDWLRQQANKVGLFPEDIFLVSAKRRTNITEFLSFLAQRAGKKNDVYFVGTTNVGKSTLVNAIIAAMGDIKDLITTSRFPGTTLDRIEIPLAEGNMLIDTPGIISPNQLAHFLAPDQLDLISPQKRLKPVTFQLTPGQTVFLAGIGRVDFISGPASSFVVYADQKLYLHRTKTVNADAFYEKHVGELLVPPSTDQLAEIPSLVGKIFKPQDKSDLIFGGVGFITVPGGITVKTYTPNQIGLGMRRAII
;
A
#
# COMPACT_ATOMS: atom_id res chain seq x y z
N LEU A 1 -16.88 53.64 -40.74
CA LEU A 1 -15.62 53.53 -40.02
C LEU A 1 -15.86 52.64 -38.81
N SER A 2 -15.71 51.37 -38.99
CA SER A 2 -15.86 50.28 -38.01
C SER A 2 -14.45 49.99 -37.45
N LEU A 3 -14.30 50.11 -36.13
CA LEU A 3 -13.13 49.68 -35.41
C LEU A 3 -13.26 48.20 -35.06
N GLU A 4 -12.50 47.36 -35.74
CA GLU A 4 -12.29 45.97 -35.34
C GLU A 4 -11.46 45.94 -34.05
N GLN A 5 -12.09 45.42 -32.98
CA GLN A 5 -11.38 45.09 -31.75
C GLN A 5 -10.69 43.73 -31.93
N ASN A 6 -9.39 43.77 -32.10
CA ASN A 6 -8.55 42.57 -32.00
C ASN A 6 -8.53 42.05 -30.54
N ASN A 7 -9.28 40.98 -30.32
CA ASN A 7 -9.20 40.20 -29.08
C ASN A 7 -7.98 39.27 -29.18
N SER A 8 -6.82 39.73 -28.77
CA SER A 8 -5.64 38.87 -28.54
C SER A 8 -5.82 38.16 -27.22
N THR A 9 -6.39 36.94 -27.23
CA THR A 9 -6.28 35.98 -26.12
C THR A 9 -4.80 35.62 -25.98
N SER A 10 -4.14 36.17 -24.97
CA SER A 10 -2.81 35.76 -24.52
C SER A 10 -2.93 34.29 -24.05
N LYS A 11 -2.44 33.34 -24.85
CA LYS A 11 -2.13 31.99 -24.39
C LYS A 11 -1.04 32.16 -23.33
N THR A 12 -1.39 32.03 -22.08
CA THR A 12 -0.42 31.78 -20.99
C THR A 12 0.32 30.49 -21.36
N GLU A 13 1.57 30.58 -21.74
CA GLU A 13 2.40 29.41 -22.00
C GLU A 13 2.47 28.60 -20.71
N GLU A 14 1.88 27.43 -20.73
CA GLU A 14 1.93 26.48 -19.60
C GLU A 14 3.38 26.04 -19.39
N ILE A 15 3.97 26.41 -18.27
CA ILE A 15 5.32 25.95 -17.92
C ILE A 15 5.25 24.49 -17.51
N ARG A 16 6.08 23.65 -18.16
CA ARG A 16 6.10 22.21 -17.94
C ARG A 16 7.40 21.77 -17.28
N CYS A 17 7.28 20.75 -16.42
CA CYS A 17 8.43 20.12 -15.78
C CYS A 17 9.34 19.46 -16.82
N ILE A 18 10.63 19.79 -16.84
CA ILE A 18 11.61 19.21 -17.78
C ILE A 18 11.79 17.72 -17.55
N GLY A 19 11.54 17.22 -16.32
CA GLY A 19 11.70 15.81 -15.99
C GLY A 19 10.55 14.93 -16.44
N CYS A 20 9.30 15.28 -16.14
CA CYS A 20 8.12 14.44 -16.38
C CYS A 20 7.09 15.04 -17.36
N GLY A 21 7.29 16.25 -17.86
CA GLY A 21 6.38 16.90 -18.80
C GLY A 21 5.09 17.46 -18.19
N ALA A 22 4.82 17.24 -16.90
CA ALA A 22 3.64 17.76 -16.22
C ALA A 22 3.60 19.28 -16.23
N VAL A 23 2.41 19.88 -16.35
CA VAL A 23 2.20 21.30 -16.13
C VAL A 23 2.54 21.63 -14.67
N LEU A 24 3.38 22.63 -14.42
CA LEU A 24 3.74 23.01 -13.06
C LEU A 24 2.57 23.70 -12.37
N GLN A 25 2.30 23.28 -11.14
CA GLN A 25 1.24 23.81 -10.30
C GLN A 25 1.65 23.83 -8.83
N SER A 26 0.99 24.64 -8.01
CA SER A 26 1.25 24.78 -6.57
C SER A 26 -0.03 24.62 -5.72
N THR A 27 -1.08 24.02 -6.28
CA THR A 27 -2.40 23.90 -5.66
C THR A 27 -2.58 22.59 -4.92
N ASP A 28 -2.08 21.47 -5.48
CA ASP A 28 -2.23 20.14 -4.88
C ASP A 28 -0.87 19.40 -4.88
N GLU A 29 -0.40 19.06 -3.67
CA GLU A 29 0.90 18.39 -3.48
C GLU A 29 0.90 16.92 -3.91
N HIS A 30 -0.27 16.31 -4.07
CA HIS A 30 -0.43 14.92 -4.49
C HIS A 30 -0.55 14.79 -6.02
N GLU A 31 -0.86 15.89 -6.70
CA GLU A 31 -1.02 15.92 -8.15
C GLU A 31 0.32 16.10 -8.89
N PRO A 32 0.43 15.57 -10.13
CA PRO A 32 1.60 15.77 -10.96
C PRO A 32 1.93 17.24 -11.20
N GLY A 33 3.22 17.55 -11.28
CA GLY A 33 3.67 18.92 -11.54
C GLY A 33 3.77 19.81 -10.31
N TYR A 34 3.41 19.31 -9.13
CA TYR A 34 3.45 20.10 -7.90
C TYR A 34 4.85 20.59 -7.54
N LEU A 35 4.90 21.82 -7.08
CA LEU A 35 6.02 22.42 -6.36
C LEU A 35 5.49 23.55 -5.45
N PRO A 36 6.19 23.85 -4.33
CA PRO A 36 5.79 24.94 -3.44
C PRO A 36 5.63 26.29 -4.19
N ALA A 37 4.64 27.08 -3.82
CA ALA A 37 4.32 28.35 -4.48
C ALA A 37 5.53 29.30 -4.59
N SER A 38 6.40 29.32 -3.58
CA SER A 38 7.64 30.09 -3.60
C SER A 38 8.64 29.63 -4.69
N ALA A 39 8.69 28.33 -4.96
CA ALA A 39 9.53 27.77 -6.02
C ALA A 39 8.93 28.05 -7.42
N LEU A 40 7.60 27.94 -7.55
CA LEU A 40 6.89 28.28 -8.78
C LEU A 40 7.10 29.76 -9.14
N GLN A 41 7.02 30.68 -8.17
CA GLN A 41 7.29 32.10 -8.39
C GLN A 41 8.69 32.36 -8.90
N LYS A 42 9.71 31.68 -8.37
CA LYS A 42 11.11 31.83 -8.84
C LYS A 42 11.29 31.33 -10.28
N ILE A 43 10.55 30.32 -10.69
CA ILE A 43 10.54 29.86 -12.08
C ILE A 43 9.85 30.90 -12.98
N LEU A 44 8.70 31.41 -12.54
CA LEU A 44 7.94 32.45 -13.28
C LEU A 44 8.69 33.76 -13.40
N SER A 45 9.49 34.15 -12.39
CA SER A 45 10.34 35.36 -12.43
C SER A 45 11.65 35.19 -13.21
N GLY A 46 11.95 33.95 -13.67
CA GLY A 46 13.22 33.67 -14.37
C GLY A 46 14.44 33.62 -13.44
N GLU A 47 14.26 33.59 -12.12
CA GLU A 47 15.35 33.51 -11.14
C GLU A 47 16.05 32.15 -11.12
N THR A 48 15.45 31.13 -11.73
CA THR A 48 16.01 29.78 -11.79
C THR A 48 15.72 29.11 -13.13
N GLU A 49 16.73 28.41 -13.65
CA GLU A 49 16.61 27.56 -14.83
C GLU A 49 16.16 26.12 -14.47
N ASN A 50 16.03 25.80 -13.19
CA ASN A 50 15.62 24.46 -12.71
C ASN A 50 14.09 24.28 -12.74
N ILE A 51 13.57 24.00 -13.92
CA ILE A 51 12.14 23.81 -14.18
C ILE A 51 11.73 22.35 -13.89
N TYR A 52 11.86 21.94 -12.61
CA TYR A 52 11.46 20.61 -12.15
C TYR A 52 10.33 20.70 -11.12
N CYS A 53 9.31 19.83 -11.23
CA CYS A 53 8.38 19.63 -10.13
C CYS A 53 9.09 18.98 -8.93
N GLN A 54 8.49 19.06 -7.75
CA GLN A 54 9.08 18.56 -6.51
C GLN A 54 9.48 17.06 -6.60
N ARG A 55 8.66 16.23 -7.25
CA ARG A 55 8.93 14.82 -7.50
C ARG A 55 10.21 14.62 -8.31
N CYS A 56 10.32 15.27 -9.46
CA CYS A 56 11.49 15.16 -10.32
C CYS A 56 12.74 15.76 -9.69
N PHE A 57 12.58 16.85 -8.94
CA PHE A 57 13.67 17.45 -8.16
C PHE A 57 14.20 16.48 -7.10
N ARG A 58 13.32 15.85 -6.30
CA ARG A 58 13.72 14.88 -5.28
C ARG A 58 14.37 13.65 -5.89
N LEU A 59 13.80 13.12 -6.98
CA LEU A 59 14.40 12.00 -7.68
C LEU A 59 15.83 12.33 -8.16
N ARG A 60 16.01 13.51 -8.76
CA ARG A 60 17.30 13.93 -9.32
C ARG A 60 18.37 14.24 -8.27
N HIS A 61 17.99 14.89 -7.16
CA HIS A 61 18.93 15.39 -6.17
C HIS A 61 19.09 14.47 -4.95
N TYR A 62 18.07 13.67 -4.64
CA TYR A 62 18.05 12.82 -3.45
C TYR A 62 17.84 11.34 -3.78
N ASN A 63 17.69 10.96 -5.06
CA ASN A 63 17.34 9.61 -5.50
C ASN A 63 16.08 9.08 -4.80
N GLU A 64 15.12 9.96 -4.52
CA GLU A 64 13.89 9.66 -3.79
C GLU A 64 12.69 9.72 -4.73
N ILE A 65 12.00 8.57 -4.88
CA ILE A 65 10.75 8.46 -5.65
C ILE A 65 9.58 8.84 -4.76
N MET A 66 8.82 9.85 -5.19
CA MET A 66 7.56 10.21 -4.54
C MET A 66 6.40 9.43 -5.17
N PRO A 67 5.48 8.87 -4.36
CA PRO A 67 4.31 8.18 -4.88
C PRO A 67 3.40 9.14 -5.66
N VAL A 68 2.78 8.62 -6.73
CA VAL A 68 1.75 9.30 -7.51
C VAL A 68 0.51 8.41 -7.54
N GLN A 69 -0.64 9.02 -7.38
CA GLN A 69 -1.94 8.38 -7.57
C GLN A 69 -2.40 8.60 -9.01
N THR A 70 -2.91 7.57 -9.65
CA THR A 70 -3.50 7.64 -10.99
C THR A 70 -4.91 7.11 -10.98
N ASP A 71 -5.71 7.54 -11.93
CA ASP A 71 -7.02 6.98 -12.18
C ASP A 71 -6.90 5.48 -12.51
N ASN A 72 -7.89 4.69 -12.09
CA ASN A 72 -7.92 3.26 -12.33
C ASN A 72 -7.83 2.90 -13.81
N ASP A 73 -8.44 3.69 -14.70
CA ASP A 73 -8.43 3.44 -16.13
C ASP A 73 -7.04 3.62 -16.75
N ASP A 74 -6.30 4.62 -16.33
CA ASP A 74 -4.94 4.87 -16.82
C ASP A 74 -3.96 3.82 -16.31
N PHE A 75 -4.14 3.35 -15.08
CA PHE A 75 -3.38 2.23 -14.56
C PHE A 75 -3.66 0.93 -15.33
N LEU A 76 -4.91 0.63 -15.66
CA LEU A 76 -5.27 -0.56 -16.45
C LEU A 76 -4.71 -0.48 -17.87
N LYS A 77 -4.69 0.69 -18.49
CA LYS A 77 -4.01 0.92 -19.79
C LYS A 77 -2.51 0.63 -19.67
N LEU A 78 -1.87 1.13 -18.61
CA LEU A 78 -0.45 0.89 -18.36
C LEU A 78 -0.16 -0.61 -18.18
N LEU A 79 -0.96 -1.34 -17.39
CA LEU A 79 -0.83 -2.80 -17.25
C LEU A 79 -0.98 -3.51 -18.61
N SER A 80 -1.90 -3.05 -19.46
CA SER A 80 -2.09 -3.61 -20.81
C SER A 80 -0.86 -3.39 -21.70
N THR A 81 -0.13 -2.28 -21.52
CA THR A 81 1.15 -2.08 -22.25
C THR A 81 2.19 -3.09 -21.82
N ILE A 82 2.23 -3.48 -20.53
CA ILE A 82 3.11 -4.55 -20.04
C ILE A 82 2.75 -5.88 -20.72
N GLY A 83 1.46 -6.19 -20.85
CA GLY A 83 0.98 -7.40 -21.54
C GLY A 83 1.39 -7.49 -23.01
N ASN A 84 1.53 -6.34 -23.67
CA ASN A 84 2.00 -6.26 -25.05
C ASN A 84 3.53 -6.29 -25.19
N THR A 85 4.25 -6.20 -24.07
CA THR A 85 5.70 -6.29 -24.03
C THR A 85 6.11 -7.76 -23.88
N ASN A 86 6.85 -8.30 -24.84
CA ASN A 86 7.45 -9.61 -24.69
C ASN A 86 8.65 -9.51 -23.74
N HIS A 87 8.71 -10.41 -22.75
CA HIS A 87 9.83 -10.50 -21.80
C HIS A 87 9.86 -9.44 -20.70
N ALA A 88 8.71 -9.15 -20.07
CA ALA A 88 8.65 -8.37 -18.83
C ALA A 88 8.67 -9.29 -17.60
N LEU A 89 9.34 -8.86 -16.53
CA LEU A 89 9.19 -9.42 -15.19
C LEU A 89 8.33 -8.48 -14.35
N VAL A 90 7.19 -8.95 -13.88
CA VAL A 90 6.29 -8.12 -13.07
C VAL A 90 6.50 -8.41 -11.59
N VAL A 91 6.73 -7.37 -10.80
CA VAL A 91 6.83 -7.40 -9.34
C VAL A 91 5.55 -6.82 -8.75
N ASN A 92 4.65 -7.71 -8.31
CA ASN A 92 3.42 -7.27 -7.63
C ASN A 92 3.70 -7.10 -6.13
N VAL A 93 3.67 -5.84 -5.66
CA VAL A 93 3.92 -5.49 -4.26
C VAL A 93 2.60 -5.42 -3.53
N VAL A 94 2.49 -6.18 -2.42
CA VAL A 94 1.31 -6.19 -1.54
C VAL A 94 1.70 -5.84 -0.10
N ASP A 95 0.74 -5.31 0.65
CA ASP A 95 0.89 -5.07 2.07
C ASP A 95 0.56 -6.34 2.87
N LEU A 96 1.48 -6.83 3.68
CA LEU A 96 1.26 -8.02 4.52
C LEU A 96 0.18 -7.82 5.60
N PHE A 97 -0.14 -6.56 5.94
CA PHE A 97 -1.21 -6.21 6.87
C PHE A 97 -2.57 -6.05 6.21
N ASP A 98 -2.59 -5.78 4.90
CA ASP A 98 -3.79 -5.56 4.12
C ASP A 98 -3.69 -6.26 2.76
N PHE A 99 -3.62 -7.58 2.78
CA PHE A 99 -3.52 -8.34 1.54
C PHE A 99 -4.75 -8.11 0.65
N ASP A 100 -5.95 -8.22 1.21
CA ASP A 100 -7.21 -8.12 0.45
C ASP A 100 -7.39 -6.71 -0.15
N GLY A 101 -6.99 -5.66 0.56
CA GLY A 101 -7.00 -4.29 0.06
C GLY A 101 -5.86 -3.97 -0.93
N SER A 102 -4.79 -4.77 -0.94
CA SER A 102 -3.61 -4.48 -1.75
C SER A 102 -3.38 -5.42 -2.93
N VAL A 103 -4.10 -6.53 -3.00
CA VAL A 103 -4.00 -7.47 -4.11
C VAL A 103 -4.71 -6.93 -5.35
N ILE A 104 -4.18 -7.26 -6.53
CA ILE A 104 -4.76 -6.94 -7.84
C ILE A 104 -5.21 -8.25 -8.51
N PRO A 105 -6.45 -8.73 -8.27
CA PRO A 105 -6.89 -10.05 -8.78
C PRO A 105 -6.89 -10.14 -10.30
N SER A 106 -7.11 -9.01 -10.99
CA SER A 106 -7.14 -8.93 -12.45
C SER A 106 -5.74 -8.88 -13.09
N LEU A 107 -4.66 -8.84 -12.31
CA LEU A 107 -3.29 -8.68 -12.82
C LEU A 107 -2.94 -9.65 -13.96
N PRO A 108 -3.22 -10.97 -13.91
CA PRO A 108 -2.87 -11.89 -14.99
C PRO A 108 -3.51 -11.53 -16.34
N ARG A 109 -4.70 -10.91 -16.33
CA ARG A 109 -5.39 -10.50 -17.56
C ARG A 109 -4.64 -9.40 -18.31
N PHE A 110 -3.95 -8.53 -17.57
CA PHE A 110 -3.28 -7.36 -18.13
C PHE A 110 -1.84 -7.61 -18.48
N ILE A 111 -1.15 -8.49 -17.75
CA ILE A 111 0.26 -8.78 -18.01
C ILE A 111 0.49 -9.86 -19.07
N GLY A 112 -0.57 -10.50 -19.59
CA GLY A 112 -0.48 -11.56 -20.60
C GLY A 112 0.35 -12.74 -20.11
N ASP A 113 1.25 -13.24 -20.95
CA ASP A 113 2.14 -14.39 -20.65
C ASP A 113 3.37 -14.01 -19.82
N ASN A 114 3.50 -12.73 -19.43
CA ASN A 114 4.62 -12.30 -18.61
C ASN A 114 4.55 -12.90 -17.21
N LYS A 115 5.72 -13.24 -16.70
CA LYS A 115 5.87 -13.85 -15.39
C LYS A 115 5.75 -12.78 -14.30
N PHE A 116 5.16 -13.15 -13.15
CA PHE A 116 5.15 -12.25 -12.02
C PHE A 116 5.59 -12.93 -10.72
N ILE A 117 6.17 -12.14 -9.86
CA ILE A 117 6.52 -12.48 -8.49
C ILE A 117 5.70 -11.63 -7.53
N LEU A 118 5.36 -12.20 -6.38
CA LEU A 118 4.61 -11.52 -5.33
C LEU A 118 5.54 -11.08 -4.21
N VAL A 119 5.54 -9.80 -3.87
CA VAL A 119 6.37 -9.24 -2.81
C VAL A 119 5.50 -8.75 -1.68
N GLY A 120 5.53 -9.48 -0.55
CA GLY A 120 4.92 -9.04 0.71
C GLY A 120 5.82 -8.05 1.42
N ASN A 121 5.44 -6.78 1.43
CA ASN A 121 6.17 -5.71 2.11
C ASN A 121 5.72 -5.51 3.56
N LYS A 122 6.51 -4.80 4.33
CA LYS A 122 6.28 -4.42 5.74
C LYS A 122 6.44 -5.57 6.75
N ILE A 123 7.28 -6.58 6.44
CA ILE A 123 7.55 -7.70 7.37
C ILE A 123 8.18 -7.25 8.70
N ASP A 124 8.83 -6.09 8.76
CA ASP A 124 9.40 -5.49 9.96
C ASP A 124 8.38 -5.11 11.03
N LEU A 125 7.11 -4.97 10.63
CA LEU A 125 6.01 -4.66 11.54
C LEU A 125 5.57 -5.88 12.36
N PHE A 126 5.84 -7.08 11.86
CA PHE A 126 5.52 -8.32 12.58
C PHE A 126 6.45 -8.54 13.79
N PRO A 127 6.00 -9.26 14.83
CA PRO A 127 6.84 -9.65 15.95
C PRO A 127 8.13 -10.38 15.52
N LYS A 128 9.20 -10.27 16.31
CA LYS A 128 10.52 -10.87 15.98
C LYS A 128 10.48 -12.38 15.78
N ASN A 129 9.61 -13.06 16.52
CA ASN A 129 9.43 -14.50 16.51
C ASN A 129 8.45 -14.98 15.41
N THR A 130 8.06 -14.11 14.50
CA THR A 130 7.20 -14.47 13.37
C THR A 130 7.89 -15.48 12.46
N ASN A 131 7.21 -16.58 12.18
CA ASN A 131 7.69 -17.59 11.25
C ASN A 131 7.45 -17.13 9.80
N GLN A 132 8.50 -16.60 9.18
CA GLN A 132 8.42 -16.08 7.80
C GLN A 132 7.99 -17.16 6.77
N ARG A 133 8.31 -18.42 7.00
CA ARG A 133 7.87 -19.52 6.11
C ARG A 133 6.35 -19.64 6.15
N LYS A 134 5.73 -19.64 7.34
CA LYS A 134 4.28 -19.65 7.47
C LYS A 134 3.63 -18.41 6.82
N VAL A 135 4.28 -17.24 6.88
CA VAL A 135 3.79 -16.03 6.20
C VAL A 135 3.83 -16.19 4.68
N LYS A 136 4.93 -16.72 4.13
CA LYS A 136 5.04 -17.03 2.68
C LYS A 136 3.98 -18.04 2.24
N ASP A 137 3.79 -19.12 2.99
CA ASP A 137 2.81 -20.17 2.69
C ASP A 137 1.38 -19.60 2.72
N TRP A 138 1.08 -18.76 3.72
CA TRP A 138 -0.20 -18.06 3.80
C TRP A 138 -0.39 -17.13 2.60
N LEU A 139 0.62 -16.32 2.27
CA LEU A 139 0.54 -15.37 1.16
C LEU A 139 0.29 -16.09 -0.17
N ARG A 140 0.95 -17.24 -0.40
CA ARG A 140 0.71 -18.10 -1.56
C ARG A 140 -0.73 -18.63 -1.60
N GLN A 141 -1.23 -19.10 -0.46
CA GLN A 141 -2.61 -19.59 -0.36
C GLN A 141 -3.64 -18.49 -0.66
N GLN A 142 -3.43 -17.27 -0.14
CA GLN A 142 -4.34 -16.15 -0.42
C GLN A 142 -4.28 -15.73 -1.89
N ALA A 143 -3.08 -15.63 -2.47
CA ALA A 143 -2.91 -15.34 -3.89
C ALA A 143 -3.65 -16.38 -4.78
N ASN A 144 -3.46 -17.67 -4.49
CA ASN A 144 -4.12 -18.74 -5.24
C ASN A 144 -5.65 -18.69 -5.15
N LYS A 145 -6.22 -18.31 -3.99
CA LYS A 145 -7.68 -18.15 -3.81
C LYS A 145 -8.30 -17.10 -4.72
N VAL A 146 -7.53 -16.06 -5.06
CA VAL A 146 -7.97 -14.98 -5.97
C VAL A 146 -7.49 -15.21 -7.41
N GLY A 147 -7.00 -16.41 -7.72
CA GLY A 147 -6.57 -16.78 -9.08
C GLY A 147 -5.19 -16.27 -9.47
N LEU A 148 -4.36 -15.86 -8.51
CA LEU A 148 -2.99 -15.44 -8.73
C LEU A 148 -2.01 -16.58 -8.43
N PHE A 149 -1.17 -16.94 -9.40
CA PHE A 149 -0.18 -18.01 -9.28
C PHE A 149 1.23 -17.44 -9.49
N PRO A 150 1.80 -16.74 -8.48
CA PRO A 150 3.13 -16.16 -8.60
C PRO A 150 4.22 -17.24 -8.75
N GLU A 151 5.22 -17.01 -9.59
CA GLU A 151 6.37 -17.92 -9.69
C GLU A 151 7.14 -18.01 -8.37
N ASP A 152 7.35 -16.84 -7.72
CA ASP A 152 8.02 -16.74 -6.44
C ASP A 152 7.36 -15.75 -5.49
N ILE A 153 7.67 -15.88 -4.20
CA ILE A 153 7.19 -14.99 -3.15
C ILE A 153 8.35 -14.52 -2.29
N PHE A 154 8.49 -13.20 -2.16
CA PHE A 154 9.45 -12.55 -1.28
C PHE A 154 8.76 -11.82 -0.14
N LEU A 155 9.40 -11.83 1.03
CA LEU A 155 9.00 -11.00 2.17
C LEU A 155 10.11 -9.98 2.40
N VAL A 156 9.75 -8.69 2.34
CA VAL A 156 10.70 -7.59 2.46
C VAL A 156 10.23 -6.56 3.46
N SER A 157 11.14 -5.76 3.96
CA SER A 157 10.85 -4.45 4.53
C SER A 157 11.58 -3.38 3.74
N ALA A 158 10.85 -2.63 2.96
CA ALA A 158 11.37 -1.47 2.25
C ALA A 158 11.95 -0.43 3.24
N LYS A 159 11.21 -0.13 4.31
CA LYS A 159 11.57 0.86 5.34
C LYS A 159 12.84 0.46 6.13
N ARG A 160 13.00 -0.82 6.47
CA ARG A 160 14.14 -1.35 7.24
C ARG A 160 15.21 -1.97 6.37
N ARG A 161 15.01 -1.99 5.05
CA ARG A 161 15.91 -2.63 4.05
C ARG A 161 16.17 -4.11 4.35
N THR A 162 15.18 -4.80 4.95
CA THR A 162 15.30 -6.24 5.25
C THR A 162 15.06 -7.03 3.97
N ASN A 163 15.93 -8.01 3.69
CA ASN A 163 15.89 -8.90 2.52
C ASN A 163 15.99 -8.17 1.15
N ILE A 164 16.40 -6.88 1.12
CA ILE A 164 16.48 -6.11 -0.14
C ILE A 164 17.62 -6.61 -1.02
N THR A 165 18.80 -6.86 -0.43
CA THR A 165 19.97 -7.36 -1.20
C THR A 165 19.71 -8.74 -1.82
N GLU A 166 19.08 -9.64 -1.04
CA GLU A 166 18.67 -10.96 -1.53
C GLU A 166 17.65 -10.84 -2.67
N PHE A 167 16.66 -9.97 -2.48
CA PHE A 167 15.64 -9.70 -3.50
C PHE A 167 16.24 -9.09 -4.76
N LEU A 168 17.17 -8.14 -4.65
CA LEU A 168 17.87 -7.53 -5.78
C LEU A 168 18.68 -8.58 -6.55
N SER A 169 19.41 -9.47 -5.86
CA SER A 169 20.17 -10.57 -6.49
C SER A 169 19.25 -11.51 -7.26
N PHE A 170 18.07 -11.81 -6.70
CA PHE A 170 17.06 -12.60 -7.38
C PHE A 170 16.53 -11.90 -8.64
N LEU A 171 16.21 -10.60 -8.55
CA LEU A 171 15.76 -9.82 -9.71
C LEU A 171 16.79 -9.82 -10.83
N ALA A 172 18.06 -9.57 -10.51
CA ALA A 172 19.14 -9.58 -11.48
C ALA A 172 19.27 -10.94 -12.19
N GLN A 173 19.16 -12.04 -11.44
CA GLN A 173 19.19 -13.39 -12.00
C GLN A 173 17.99 -13.70 -12.91
N ARG A 174 16.78 -13.23 -12.52
CA ARG A 174 15.53 -13.53 -13.24
C ARG A 174 15.28 -12.62 -14.44
N ALA A 175 15.62 -11.34 -14.35
CA ALA A 175 15.48 -10.41 -15.45
C ALA A 175 16.38 -10.81 -16.64
N GLY A 176 17.57 -11.38 -16.38
CA GLY A 176 18.48 -11.76 -17.44
C GLY A 176 18.85 -10.56 -18.32
N LYS A 177 19.14 -10.79 -19.61
CA LYS A 177 19.71 -9.76 -20.49
C LYS A 177 18.70 -8.88 -21.25
N LYS A 178 17.39 -9.11 -21.12
CA LYS A 178 16.40 -8.41 -21.98
C LYS A 178 15.02 -8.21 -21.32
N ASN A 179 14.88 -8.39 -20.03
CA ASN A 179 13.58 -8.27 -19.38
C ASN A 179 13.53 -7.03 -18.49
N ASP A 180 12.70 -6.08 -18.86
CA ASP A 180 12.38 -4.96 -17.97
C ASP A 180 11.60 -5.44 -16.75
N VAL A 181 11.84 -4.80 -15.61
CA VAL A 181 11.23 -5.16 -14.32
C VAL A 181 10.20 -4.10 -13.94
N TYR A 182 8.94 -4.47 -13.97
CA TYR A 182 7.82 -3.57 -13.66
C TYR A 182 7.34 -3.77 -12.23
N PHE A 183 7.38 -2.70 -11.43
CA PHE A 183 6.82 -2.69 -10.09
C PHE A 183 5.37 -2.20 -10.11
N VAL A 184 4.44 -3.07 -9.75
CA VAL A 184 3.00 -2.77 -9.71
C VAL A 184 2.45 -3.00 -8.31
N GLY A 185 1.40 -2.27 -7.94
CA GLY A 185 0.75 -2.41 -6.63
C GLY A 185 -0.22 -1.27 -6.36
N THR A 186 -1.07 -1.46 -5.35
CA THR A 186 -1.99 -0.41 -4.90
C THR A 186 -1.27 0.70 -4.14
N THR A 187 -1.97 1.77 -3.84
CA THR A 187 -1.43 2.84 -2.99
C THR A 187 -1.08 2.31 -1.59
N ASN A 188 -0.15 2.93 -0.91
CA ASN A 188 0.25 2.64 0.48
C ASN A 188 0.88 1.26 0.75
N VAL A 189 1.08 0.40 -0.24
CA VAL A 189 1.82 -0.87 -0.07
C VAL A 189 3.33 -0.65 0.15
N GLY A 190 3.82 0.56 -0.10
CA GLY A 190 5.24 0.91 0.03
C GLY A 190 6.07 0.58 -1.22
N LYS A 191 5.44 0.57 -2.41
CA LYS A 191 6.09 0.29 -3.69
C LYS A 191 7.25 1.25 -3.98
N SER A 192 7.03 2.57 -3.98
CA SER A 192 8.08 3.56 -4.20
C SER A 192 9.16 3.53 -3.12
N THR A 193 8.78 3.24 -1.85
CA THR A 193 9.76 3.01 -0.78
C THR A 193 10.64 1.78 -1.06
N LEU A 194 10.06 0.72 -1.63
CA LEU A 194 10.81 -0.49 -2.01
C LEU A 194 11.77 -0.19 -3.16
N VAL A 195 11.31 0.51 -4.18
CA VAL A 195 12.17 0.93 -5.30
C VAL A 195 13.30 1.82 -4.81
N ASN A 196 13.03 2.79 -3.93
CA ASN A 196 14.07 3.62 -3.30
C ASN A 196 15.08 2.78 -2.48
N ALA A 197 14.61 1.77 -1.77
CA ALA A 197 15.50 0.86 -1.02
C ALA A 197 16.39 0.02 -1.96
N ILE A 198 15.87 -0.40 -3.11
CA ILE A 198 16.63 -1.09 -4.16
C ILE A 198 17.69 -0.15 -4.76
N ILE A 199 17.32 1.07 -5.14
CA ILE A 199 18.25 2.08 -5.67
C ILE A 199 19.40 2.30 -4.68
N ALA A 200 19.08 2.48 -3.41
CA ALA A 200 20.08 2.67 -2.38
C ALA A 200 20.99 1.44 -2.16
N ALA A 201 20.47 0.22 -2.38
CA ALA A 201 21.26 -1.02 -2.29
C ALA A 201 22.16 -1.25 -3.50
N MET A 202 21.83 -0.66 -4.65
CA MET A 202 22.67 -0.73 -5.87
C MET A 202 23.94 0.15 -5.78
N GLY A 203 24.08 0.95 -4.72
CA GLY A 203 25.20 1.86 -4.51
C GLY A 203 24.99 3.23 -5.12
N ASP A 204 26.03 4.09 -5.09
CA ASP A 204 25.94 5.46 -5.61
C ASP A 204 25.74 5.46 -7.13
N ILE A 205 24.49 5.37 -7.54
CA ILE A 205 24.04 5.47 -8.96
C ILE A 205 24.25 6.91 -9.49
N LYS A 206 24.88 7.80 -8.72
CA LYS A 206 25.15 9.18 -9.14
C LYS A 206 25.72 9.26 -10.54
N ASP A 207 26.65 8.37 -10.89
CA ASP A 207 27.27 8.34 -12.21
C ASP A 207 26.35 7.79 -13.30
N LEU A 208 25.43 6.86 -12.98
CA LEU A 208 24.45 6.34 -13.92
C LEU A 208 23.28 7.31 -14.14
N ILE A 209 22.87 8.01 -13.09
CA ILE A 209 21.76 8.99 -13.14
C ILE A 209 22.20 10.34 -13.71
N THR A 210 23.46 10.73 -13.53
CA THR A 210 23.99 12.03 -14.02
C THR A 210 24.36 11.99 -15.50
N THR A 211 24.66 10.85 -16.10
CA THR A 211 25.05 10.72 -17.51
C THR A 211 23.89 10.40 -18.45
N SER A 212 22.80 9.83 -17.98
CA SER A 212 21.59 9.69 -18.76
C SER A 212 20.54 10.71 -18.28
N ARG A 213 20.16 11.64 -19.16
CA ARG A 213 18.83 12.24 -19.07
C ARG A 213 17.88 11.09 -18.89
N PHE A 214 17.05 11.06 -17.80
CA PHE A 214 16.02 10.06 -17.67
C PHE A 214 15.16 10.12 -18.93
N PRO A 215 15.39 9.27 -19.96
CA PRO A 215 14.51 9.23 -21.10
C PRO A 215 13.27 8.49 -20.65
N GLY A 216 12.13 9.17 -20.63
CA GLY A 216 10.84 8.52 -20.42
C GLY A 216 10.21 8.69 -19.05
N THR A 217 10.57 9.71 -18.24
CA THR A 217 9.68 10.14 -17.15
C THR A 217 8.44 10.77 -17.77
N THR A 218 7.48 9.93 -18.18
CA THR A 218 6.11 10.35 -18.38
C THR A 218 5.45 10.54 -17.02
N LEU A 219 4.32 11.23 -16.97
CA LEU A 219 3.50 11.37 -15.76
C LEU A 219 3.25 10.03 -15.04
N ASP A 220 3.30 8.92 -15.79
CA ASP A 220 2.78 7.63 -15.40
C ASP A 220 3.83 6.61 -14.94
N ARG A 221 5.13 6.82 -15.22
CA ARG A 221 6.16 5.85 -14.86
C ARG A 221 7.53 6.47 -14.66
N ILE A 222 8.33 5.85 -13.78
CA ILE A 222 9.74 6.19 -13.56
C ILE A 222 10.60 5.01 -14.02
N GLU A 223 11.52 5.26 -14.94
CA GLU A 223 12.42 4.27 -15.50
C GLU A 223 13.83 4.45 -14.91
N ILE A 224 14.37 3.38 -14.33
CA ILE A 224 15.68 3.35 -13.70
C ILE A 224 16.53 2.29 -14.42
N PRO A 225 17.66 2.67 -15.01
CA PRO A 225 18.52 1.70 -15.69
C PRO A 225 19.11 0.68 -14.70
N LEU A 226 18.98 -0.59 -15.06
CA LEU A 226 19.65 -1.71 -14.40
C LEU A 226 20.88 -2.12 -15.18
N ALA A 227 21.67 -3.03 -14.60
CA ALA A 227 22.77 -3.66 -15.32
C ALA A 227 22.26 -4.40 -16.59
N GLU A 228 23.13 -4.56 -17.57
CA GLU A 228 22.86 -5.29 -18.84
C GLU A 228 21.80 -4.66 -19.76
N GLY A 229 21.46 -3.37 -19.56
CA GLY A 229 20.53 -2.63 -20.42
C GLY A 229 19.05 -2.83 -20.11
N ASN A 230 18.71 -3.50 -19.01
CA ASN A 230 17.33 -3.62 -18.53
C ASN A 230 16.89 -2.35 -17.79
N MET A 231 15.59 -2.14 -17.70
CA MET A 231 15.01 -1.04 -16.94
C MET A 231 14.22 -1.58 -15.75
N LEU A 232 14.34 -0.92 -14.60
CA LEU A 232 13.40 -1.03 -13.51
C LEU A 232 12.36 0.10 -13.68
N ILE A 233 11.11 -0.28 -13.75
CA ILE A 233 10.01 0.64 -14.06
C ILE A 233 9.06 0.68 -12.87
N ASP A 234 9.03 1.83 -12.16
CA ASP A 234 8.05 2.08 -11.11
C ASP A 234 6.76 2.61 -11.74
N THR A 235 5.66 1.90 -11.56
CA THR A 235 4.35 2.32 -12.04
C THR A 235 3.61 3.11 -10.96
N PRO A 236 2.66 3.99 -11.29
CA PRO A 236 1.79 4.59 -10.29
C PRO A 236 1.06 3.54 -9.44
N GLY A 237 0.64 3.91 -8.24
CA GLY A 237 -0.23 3.06 -7.42
C GLY A 237 -1.70 3.27 -7.77
N ILE A 238 -2.50 2.21 -7.72
CA ILE A 238 -3.95 2.32 -7.82
C ILE A 238 -4.60 2.45 -6.44
N ILE A 239 -5.69 3.18 -6.35
CA ILE A 239 -6.53 3.21 -5.15
C ILE A 239 -7.44 1.98 -5.18
N SER A 240 -7.38 1.17 -4.12
CA SER A 240 -8.29 0.04 -3.96
C SER A 240 -9.49 0.43 -3.10
N PRO A 241 -10.71 0.20 -3.56
CA PRO A 241 -11.91 0.49 -2.75
C PRO A 241 -12.01 -0.41 -1.50
N ASN A 242 -11.21 -1.46 -1.43
CA ASN A 242 -11.19 -2.40 -0.31
C ASN A 242 -10.15 -2.03 0.77
N GLN A 243 -9.52 -0.85 0.67
CA GLN A 243 -8.59 -0.35 1.69
C GLN A 243 -9.30 0.63 2.64
N LEU A 244 -8.99 0.54 3.94
CA LEU A 244 -9.46 1.54 4.93
C LEU A 244 -9.01 2.97 4.57
N ALA A 245 -7.89 3.10 3.85
CA ALA A 245 -7.42 4.37 3.31
C ALA A 245 -8.39 5.07 2.34
N HIS A 246 -9.37 4.34 1.81
CA HIS A 246 -10.43 4.91 0.97
C HIS A 246 -11.53 5.60 1.80
N PHE A 247 -11.69 5.20 3.06
CA PHE A 247 -12.80 5.62 3.93
C PHE A 247 -12.37 6.53 5.09
N LEU A 248 -11.08 6.56 5.42
CA LEU A 248 -10.56 7.26 6.59
C LEU A 248 -9.62 8.39 6.19
N ALA A 249 -9.73 9.52 6.88
CA ALA A 249 -8.80 10.64 6.73
C ALA A 249 -7.36 10.27 7.17
N PRO A 250 -6.34 10.98 6.69
CA PRO A 250 -4.93 10.65 6.97
C PRO A 250 -4.57 10.56 8.46
N ASP A 251 -5.11 11.44 9.29
CA ASP A 251 -4.90 11.44 10.75
C ASP A 251 -5.47 10.19 11.43
N GLN A 252 -6.60 9.68 10.94
CA GLN A 252 -7.21 8.45 11.43
C GLN A 252 -6.53 7.20 10.90
N LEU A 253 -6.05 7.24 9.67
CA LEU A 253 -5.18 6.18 9.14
C LEU A 253 -3.91 6.01 9.97
N ASP A 254 -3.35 7.09 10.52
CA ASP A 254 -2.16 7.02 11.40
C ASP A 254 -2.44 6.29 12.73
N LEU A 255 -3.71 6.20 13.16
CA LEU A 255 -4.09 5.44 14.36
C LEU A 255 -4.08 3.92 14.14
N ILE A 256 -4.25 3.48 12.91
CA ILE A 256 -4.34 2.05 12.56
C ILE A 256 -3.14 1.54 11.77
N SER A 257 -2.38 2.43 11.14
CA SER A 257 -1.24 2.07 10.29
C SER A 257 0.04 1.98 11.11
N PRO A 258 0.52 0.78 11.46
CA PRO A 258 1.66 0.64 12.33
C PRO A 258 2.94 1.17 11.66
N GLN A 259 3.65 2.05 12.38
CA GLN A 259 4.95 2.59 11.98
C GLN A 259 6.12 1.87 12.64
N LYS A 260 5.83 1.05 13.66
CA LYS A 260 6.80 0.28 14.45
C LYS A 260 6.31 -1.14 14.62
N ARG A 261 7.24 -2.04 14.97
CA ARG A 261 6.90 -3.43 15.26
C ARG A 261 5.75 -3.54 16.25
N LEU A 262 4.75 -4.35 15.91
CA LEU A 262 3.58 -4.59 16.74
C LEU A 262 3.98 -5.26 18.06
N LYS A 263 3.38 -4.80 19.15
CA LYS A 263 3.49 -5.41 20.46
C LYS A 263 2.16 -6.06 20.81
N PRO A 264 2.18 -7.27 21.39
CA PRO A 264 0.96 -7.97 21.76
C PRO A 264 0.24 -7.29 22.93
N VAL A 265 -1.10 -7.22 22.84
CA VAL A 265 -1.99 -6.93 23.96
C VAL A 265 -2.85 -8.16 24.20
N THR A 266 -2.81 -8.72 25.42
CA THR A 266 -3.49 -9.97 25.73
C THR A 266 -4.75 -9.73 26.56
N PHE A 267 -5.87 -10.28 26.09
CA PHE A 267 -7.11 -10.34 26.84
C PHE A 267 -7.40 -11.77 27.24
N GLN A 268 -7.63 -11.99 28.55
CA GLN A 268 -8.19 -13.26 29.03
C GLN A 268 -9.71 -13.16 28.93
N LEU A 269 -10.30 -13.96 28.06
CA LEU A 269 -11.74 -13.91 27.75
C LEU A 269 -12.45 -15.21 28.14
N THR A 270 -13.71 -15.06 28.49
CA THR A 270 -14.68 -16.14 28.61
C THR A 270 -15.80 -15.95 27.57
N PRO A 271 -16.53 -17.03 27.18
CA PRO A 271 -17.70 -16.87 26.31
C PRO A 271 -18.63 -15.78 26.80
N GLY A 272 -19.22 -15.02 25.87
CA GLY A 272 -20.07 -13.87 26.18
C GLY A 272 -19.30 -12.56 26.40
N GLN A 273 -18.00 -12.52 26.09
CA GLN A 273 -17.20 -11.29 26.09
C GLN A 273 -16.80 -10.88 24.66
N THR A 274 -16.65 -9.58 24.51
CA THR A 274 -16.34 -8.91 23.24
C THR A 274 -15.12 -8.02 23.40
N VAL A 275 -14.25 -7.98 22.37
CA VAL A 275 -13.17 -7.02 22.22
C VAL A 275 -13.41 -6.19 20.97
N PHE A 276 -13.36 -4.86 21.11
CA PHE A 276 -13.36 -3.89 20.03
C PHE A 276 -11.94 -3.49 19.65
N LEU A 277 -11.72 -3.31 18.35
CA LEU A 277 -10.57 -2.65 17.76
C LEU A 277 -11.06 -1.28 17.25
N ALA A 278 -11.10 -0.29 18.14
CA ALA A 278 -11.80 0.98 17.91
C ALA A 278 -13.23 0.76 17.36
N GLY A 279 -13.70 1.58 16.43
CA GLY A 279 -14.99 1.42 15.76
C GLY A 279 -14.95 0.59 14.45
N ILE A 280 -13.78 0.05 14.09
CA ILE A 280 -13.56 -0.63 12.81
C ILE A 280 -13.38 -2.14 12.92
N GLY A 281 -13.34 -2.68 14.11
CA GLY A 281 -13.20 -4.12 14.32
C GLY A 281 -13.85 -4.57 15.63
N ARG A 282 -14.38 -5.79 15.62
CA ARG A 282 -14.98 -6.40 16.82
C ARG A 282 -14.82 -7.91 16.77
N VAL A 283 -14.58 -8.53 17.91
CA VAL A 283 -14.59 -9.97 18.11
C VAL A 283 -15.48 -10.33 19.28
N ASP A 284 -16.50 -11.13 19.04
CA ASP A 284 -17.37 -11.72 20.04
C ASP A 284 -16.92 -13.17 20.31
N PHE A 285 -16.61 -13.49 21.54
CA PHE A 285 -16.32 -14.86 21.95
C PHE A 285 -17.62 -15.60 22.25
N ILE A 286 -18.05 -16.50 21.33
CA ILE A 286 -19.35 -17.15 21.39
C ILE A 286 -19.31 -18.37 22.31
N SER A 287 -18.36 -19.31 22.09
CA SER A 287 -18.26 -20.55 22.85
C SER A 287 -16.85 -21.13 22.86
N GLY A 288 -16.55 -21.90 23.90
CA GLY A 288 -15.26 -22.57 24.12
C GLY A 288 -14.77 -22.38 25.56
N PRO A 289 -13.62 -22.96 25.94
CA PRO A 289 -13.01 -22.73 27.25
C PRO A 289 -12.50 -21.28 27.38
N ALA A 290 -12.37 -20.77 28.62
CA ALA A 290 -11.69 -19.51 28.89
C ALA A 290 -10.33 -19.48 28.19
N SER A 291 -10.05 -18.40 27.46
CA SER A 291 -8.95 -18.37 26.49
C SER A 291 -8.26 -17.03 26.40
N SER A 292 -6.98 -17.06 26.02
CA SER A 292 -6.20 -15.87 25.71
C SER A 292 -6.41 -15.42 24.27
N PHE A 293 -6.80 -14.17 24.08
CA PHE A 293 -6.89 -13.48 22.79
C PHE A 293 -5.75 -12.47 22.73
N VAL A 294 -4.81 -12.67 21.80
CA VAL A 294 -3.61 -11.83 21.67
C VAL A 294 -3.75 -10.92 20.47
N VAL A 295 -3.98 -9.64 20.73
CA VAL A 295 -4.18 -8.61 19.71
C VAL A 295 -2.84 -8.05 19.26
N TYR A 296 -2.60 -8.01 17.96
CA TYR A 296 -1.48 -7.37 17.28
C TYR A 296 -2.01 -6.27 16.37
N ALA A 297 -2.05 -5.04 16.87
CA ALA A 297 -2.48 -3.83 16.19
C ALA A 297 -1.55 -2.67 16.58
N ASP A 298 -1.70 -1.49 15.94
CA ASP A 298 -0.94 -0.31 16.37
C ASP A 298 -1.26 0.04 17.82
N GLN A 299 -0.25 0.53 18.56
CA GLN A 299 -0.41 0.88 19.98
C GLN A 299 -1.30 2.11 20.21
N LYS A 300 -1.52 2.92 19.18
CA LYS A 300 -2.44 4.06 19.23
C LYS A 300 -3.90 3.62 19.12
N LEU A 301 -4.15 2.42 18.57
CA LEU A 301 -5.51 1.92 18.39
C LEU A 301 -6.15 1.62 19.74
N TYR A 302 -7.31 2.22 19.99
CA TYR A 302 -8.07 1.98 21.20
C TYR A 302 -8.70 0.59 21.19
N LEU A 303 -8.37 -0.21 22.21
CA LEU A 303 -8.91 -1.55 22.42
C LEU A 303 -9.85 -1.54 23.63
N HIS A 304 -11.06 -2.05 23.46
CA HIS A 304 -12.05 -2.07 24.53
C HIS A 304 -12.66 -3.47 24.72
N ARG A 305 -12.82 -3.89 25.97
CA ARG A 305 -13.48 -5.16 26.33
C ARG A 305 -14.82 -4.88 27.02
N THR A 306 -15.86 -5.57 26.57
CA THR A 306 -17.19 -5.51 27.20
C THR A 306 -17.86 -6.90 27.23
N LYS A 307 -19.06 -7.02 27.80
CA LYS A 307 -19.92 -8.21 27.65
C LYS A 307 -20.60 -8.16 26.28
N THR A 308 -20.71 -9.32 25.60
CA THR A 308 -21.31 -9.41 24.26
C THR A 308 -22.76 -8.89 24.25
N VAL A 309 -23.51 -9.12 25.33
CA VAL A 309 -24.89 -8.64 25.47
C VAL A 309 -25.01 -7.09 25.42
N ASN A 310 -23.95 -6.40 25.80
CA ASN A 310 -23.91 -4.94 25.80
C ASN A 310 -23.19 -4.36 24.56
N ALA A 311 -22.62 -5.22 23.72
CA ALA A 311 -21.68 -4.78 22.68
C ALA A 311 -22.33 -3.90 21.62
N ASP A 312 -23.57 -4.19 21.20
CA ASP A 312 -24.26 -3.41 20.19
C ASP A 312 -24.63 -2.02 20.73
N ALA A 313 -25.25 -1.93 21.91
CA ALA A 313 -25.57 -0.66 22.55
C ALA A 313 -24.31 0.15 22.88
N PHE A 314 -23.22 -0.51 23.26
CA PHE A 314 -21.93 0.15 23.48
C PHE A 314 -21.37 0.74 22.20
N TYR A 315 -21.43 -0.02 21.11
CA TYR A 315 -20.97 0.45 19.79
C TYR A 315 -21.75 1.67 19.33
N GLU A 316 -23.09 1.57 19.30
CA GLU A 316 -23.97 2.67 18.89
C GLU A 316 -23.75 3.96 19.68
N LYS A 317 -23.49 3.82 20.98
CA LYS A 317 -23.26 4.97 21.86
C LYS A 317 -21.89 5.63 21.68
N HIS A 318 -20.87 4.86 21.33
CA HIS A 318 -19.47 5.29 21.46
C HIS A 318 -18.68 5.32 20.15
N VAL A 319 -19.26 4.84 19.04
CA VAL A 319 -18.61 4.94 17.73
C VAL A 319 -18.52 6.41 17.31
N GLY A 320 -17.36 6.80 16.80
CA GLY A 320 -17.09 8.18 16.41
C GLY A 320 -16.54 9.08 17.53
N GLU A 321 -16.66 8.67 18.80
CA GLU A 321 -16.17 9.44 19.94
C GLU A 321 -15.07 8.69 20.70
N LEU A 322 -15.43 7.61 21.42
CA LEU A 322 -14.47 6.78 22.16
C LEU A 322 -13.85 5.71 21.25
N LEU A 323 -14.69 5.10 20.40
CA LEU A 323 -14.27 4.10 19.42
C LEU A 323 -13.85 4.78 18.11
N VAL A 324 -12.69 5.41 18.10
CA VAL A 324 -12.08 6.09 16.94
C VAL A 324 -10.85 5.32 16.47
N PRO A 325 -10.63 5.11 15.15
CA PRO A 325 -11.50 5.46 14.02
C PRO A 325 -12.77 4.61 13.90
N PRO A 326 -13.80 5.05 13.13
CA PRO A 326 -13.92 6.36 12.47
C PRO A 326 -14.26 7.47 13.46
N SER A 327 -14.05 8.74 13.08
CA SER A 327 -14.56 9.88 13.81
C SER A 327 -16.03 10.15 13.43
N THR A 328 -16.73 10.97 14.22
CA THR A 328 -18.16 11.26 14.04
C THR A 328 -18.49 11.81 12.66
N ASP A 329 -17.62 12.65 12.10
CA ASP A 329 -17.76 13.24 10.77
C ASP A 329 -17.58 12.23 9.63
N GLN A 330 -16.91 11.11 9.88
CA GLN A 330 -16.64 10.06 8.88
C GLN A 330 -17.58 8.84 8.99
N LEU A 331 -18.48 8.83 9.99
CA LEU A 331 -19.39 7.69 10.19
C LEU A 331 -20.27 7.38 8.98
N ALA A 332 -20.62 8.40 8.19
CA ALA A 332 -21.44 8.21 6.98
C ALA A 332 -20.66 7.63 5.80
N GLU A 333 -19.35 7.76 5.79
CA GLU A 333 -18.49 7.32 4.68
C GLU A 333 -18.02 5.87 4.85
N ILE A 334 -17.89 5.41 6.11
CA ILE A 334 -17.44 4.05 6.37
C ILE A 334 -18.60 3.06 6.27
N PRO A 335 -18.42 1.93 5.55
CA PRO A 335 -19.45 0.91 5.47
C PRO A 335 -19.78 0.31 6.85
N SER A 336 -21.04 -0.11 7.05
CA SER A 336 -21.46 -0.79 8.27
C SER A 336 -20.65 -2.06 8.54
N LEU A 337 -20.50 -2.40 9.82
CA LEU A 337 -19.82 -3.62 10.24
C LEU A 337 -20.62 -4.86 9.81
N VAL A 338 -19.94 -5.78 9.14
CA VAL A 338 -20.49 -7.10 8.77
C VAL A 338 -19.80 -8.21 9.56
N GLY A 339 -20.59 -9.16 10.07
CA GLY A 339 -20.10 -10.22 10.94
C GLY A 339 -19.84 -11.51 10.21
N LYS A 340 -18.73 -12.21 10.55
CA LYS A 340 -18.38 -13.54 10.06
C LYS A 340 -18.00 -14.46 11.22
N ILE A 341 -18.53 -15.71 11.21
CA ILE A 341 -18.24 -16.71 12.24
C ILE A 341 -17.01 -17.52 11.82
N PHE A 342 -16.07 -17.69 12.77
CA PHE A 342 -14.92 -18.56 12.63
C PHE A 342 -14.91 -19.63 13.72
N LYS A 343 -14.45 -20.83 13.34
CA LYS A 343 -14.30 -21.99 14.23
C LYS A 343 -12.90 -22.57 14.04
N PRO A 344 -11.85 -21.91 14.56
CA PRO A 344 -10.48 -22.39 14.42
C PRO A 344 -10.34 -23.78 15.08
N GLN A 345 -9.75 -24.73 14.36
CA GLN A 345 -9.41 -26.06 14.91
C GLN A 345 -8.06 -26.03 15.63
N ASP A 346 -7.12 -25.23 15.09
CA ASP A 346 -5.78 -24.98 15.65
C ASP A 346 -5.63 -23.54 16.05
N LYS A 347 -4.53 -23.21 16.76
CA LYS A 347 -4.11 -21.82 17.03
C LYS A 347 -4.08 -21.02 15.72
N SER A 348 -4.89 -19.97 15.65
CA SER A 348 -5.14 -19.22 14.42
C SER A 348 -5.10 -17.71 14.65
N ASP A 349 -4.80 -16.97 13.59
CA ASP A 349 -4.91 -15.51 13.56
C ASP A 349 -6.19 -15.12 12.82
N LEU A 350 -7.04 -14.32 13.47
CA LEU A 350 -8.16 -13.60 12.85
C LEU A 350 -7.61 -12.30 12.29
N ILE A 351 -7.71 -12.10 10.98
CA ILE A 351 -7.08 -10.99 10.24
C ILE A 351 -8.13 -9.90 10.01
N PHE A 352 -7.77 -8.66 10.34
CA PHE A 352 -8.53 -7.45 10.05
C PHE A 352 -7.71 -6.61 9.06
N GLY A 353 -8.14 -6.53 7.81
CA GLY A 353 -7.41 -5.85 6.74
C GLY A 353 -7.07 -4.40 7.10
N GLY A 354 -5.79 -4.04 6.95
CA GLY A 354 -5.30 -2.70 7.27
C GLY A 354 -5.20 -2.34 8.76
N VAL A 355 -5.69 -3.21 9.67
CA VAL A 355 -5.70 -2.95 11.13
C VAL A 355 -4.71 -3.83 11.89
N GLY A 356 -4.70 -5.14 11.59
CA GLY A 356 -3.87 -6.10 12.29
C GLY A 356 -4.50 -7.50 12.39
N PHE A 357 -4.19 -8.22 13.46
CA PHE A 357 -4.73 -9.56 13.67
C PHE A 357 -4.84 -9.91 15.16
N ILE A 358 -5.72 -10.89 15.46
CA ILE A 358 -5.90 -11.44 16.80
C ILE A 358 -5.60 -12.94 16.78
N THR A 359 -4.59 -13.35 17.52
CA THR A 359 -4.29 -14.77 17.69
C THR A 359 -5.19 -15.38 18.75
N VAL A 360 -5.84 -16.48 18.39
CA VAL A 360 -6.78 -17.23 19.23
C VAL A 360 -6.44 -18.71 19.25
N PRO A 361 -6.78 -19.46 20.31
CA PRO A 361 -6.60 -20.92 20.34
C PRO A 361 -7.58 -21.64 19.41
N GLY A 362 -7.33 -22.92 19.16
CA GLY A 362 -8.29 -23.84 18.54
C GLY A 362 -9.41 -24.27 19.48
N GLY A 363 -10.45 -24.85 18.93
CA GLY A 363 -11.58 -25.42 19.69
C GLY A 363 -12.56 -24.39 20.24
N ILE A 364 -12.57 -23.16 19.69
CA ILE A 364 -13.48 -22.07 20.07
C ILE A 364 -14.39 -21.67 18.90
N THR A 365 -15.43 -20.91 19.21
CA THR A 365 -16.25 -20.22 18.20
C THR A 365 -16.22 -18.73 18.49
N VAL A 366 -15.90 -17.95 17.47
CA VAL A 366 -15.92 -16.48 17.53
C VAL A 366 -16.72 -15.91 16.38
N LYS A 367 -17.32 -14.74 16.59
CA LYS A 367 -17.88 -13.92 15.51
C LYS A 367 -17.07 -12.63 15.44
N THR A 368 -16.51 -12.37 14.28
CA THR A 368 -15.70 -11.17 14.03
C THR A 368 -16.44 -10.23 13.10
N TYR A 369 -16.21 -8.93 13.25
CA TYR A 369 -16.85 -7.90 12.45
C TYR A 369 -15.82 -6.91 11.96
N THR A 370 -16.01 -6.42 10.74
CA THR A 370 -15.23 -5.36 10.10
C THR A 370 -16.15 -4.59 9.15
N PRO A 371 -15.81 -3.36 8.73
CA PRO A 371 -16.58 -2.66 7.70
C PRO A 371 -16.74 -3.53 6.47
N ASN A 372 -17.91 -3.50 5.84
CA ASN A 372 -18.15 -4.23 4.60
C ASN A 372 -17.08 -3.81 3.56
N GLN A 373 -16.63 -4.74 2.73
CA GLN A 373 -15.53 -4.61 1.75
C GLN A 373 -14.11 -4.67 2.36
N ILE A 374 -13.92 -4.43 3.65
CA ILE A 374 -12.59 -4.59 4.28
C ILE A 374 -12.31 -6.07 4.55
N GLY A 375 -11.11 -6.50 4.19
CA GLY A 375 -10.69 -7.89 4.30
C GLY A 375 -10.84 -8.45 5.73
N LEU A 376 -11.57 -9.56 5.85
CA LEU A 376 -11.76 -10.30 7.09
C LEU A 376 -11.46 -11.78 6.85
N GLY A 377 -10.39 -12.28 7.44
CA GLY A 377 -9.89 -13.61 7.19
C GLY A 377 -9.43 -14.36 8.42
N MET A 378 -9.03 -15.61 8.20
CA MET A 378 -8.37 -16.45 9.20
C MET A 378 -7.20 -17.19 8.55
N ARG A 379 -6.08 -17.29 9.27
CA ARG A 379 -4.92 -18.09 8.89
C ARG A 379 -4.43 -18.90 10.08
N ARG A 380 -3.60 -19.92 9.83
CA ARG A 380 -2.83 -20.58 10.88
C ARG A 380 -1.91 -19.57 11.56
N ALA A 381 -1.84 -19.60 12.89
CA ALA A 381 -1.00 -18.62 13.62
C ALA A 381 0.44 -18.64 13.13
N ILE A 382 0.95 -17.43 12.88
CA ILE A 382 2.32 -17.22 12.37
C ILE A 382 3.35 -17.06 13.49
N ILE A 383 2.87 -16.97 14.75
CA ILE A 383 3.68 -16.82 15.97
C ILE A 383 3.49 -18.05 16.86
#